data_809568bbb2fdaf26ec2707b18286e5c9
#
_entry.id   809568bbb2fdaf26ec2707b18286e5c9
#
_cell.length_a   1.000
_cell.length_b   1.000
_cell.length_c   1.000
_cell.angle_alpha   90.00
_cell.angle_beta   90.00
_cell.angle_gamma   90.00
#
_symmetry.space_group_name_H-M   'P 1'
#
loop_
_entity.id
_entity.type
_entity.pdbx_description
1 polymer ?
#
loop_
_entity_poly.entity_id
_entity_poly.type
_entity_poly.pdbx_seq_one_letter_code
_entity_poly.pdbx_strand_id
1 'polypeptide(L)' 'MSLTDPVPLMTVRDEGEAEVVCGLLRGSGIECDWTITTQGLAGVGGSGGAREIYVGRADLEAAQNLVGAEERGAD' A
#
# COMPACT_ATOMS: atom_id res chain seq x y z
N MET A 1 -3.67 0.32 15.69
CA MET A 1 -2.30 0.57 16.01
C MET A 1 -1.67 1.52 15.02
N SER A 2 -0.93 2.50 15.49
CA SER A 2 -0.41 3.48 14.59
C SER A 2 1.02 3.16 14.20
N LEU A 3 1.33 3.51 12.96
CA LEU A 3 2.67 3.34 12.46
C LEU A 3 3.57 4.44 13.01
N THR A 4 4.82 4.10 13.21
CA THR A 4 5.81 5.08 13.60
C THR A 4 6.24 5.82 12.34
N ASP A 5 6.00 7.12 12.32
CA ASP A 5 6.44 7.96 11.21
C ASP A 5 5.95 7.38 9.87
N PRO A 6 4.63 7.30 9.68
CA PRO A 6 4.10 6.65 8.47
C PRO A 6 4.42 7.46 7.22
N VAL A 7 4.80 6.75 6.18
CA VAL A 7 5.08 7.37 4.89
C VAL A 7 4.34 6.59 3.82
N PRO A 8 3.92 7.26 2.74
CA PRO A 8 3.21 6.56 1.67
C PRO A 8 4.13 5.64 0.91
N LEU A 9 3.63 4.45 0.63
CA LEU A 9 4.36 3.47 -0.13
C LEU A 9 3.89 3.41 -1.57
N MET A 10 2.59 3.26 -1.76
CA MET A 10 2.03 3.15 -3.10
C MET A 10 0.54 3.35 -3.01
N THR A 11 -0.07 3.56 -4.17
CA THR A 11 -1.51 3.67 -4.28
C THR A 11 -2.02 2.48 -5.08
N VAL A 12 -3.04 1.84 -4.57
CA VAL A 12 -3.67 0.73 -5.26
C VAL A 12 -5.09 1.12 -5.61
N ARG A 13 -5.74 0.34 -6.47
CA ARG A 13 -7.01 0.78 -7.00
C ARG A 13 -8.20 0.40 -6.14
N ASP A 14 -8.09 -0.58 -5.27
CA ASP A 14 -9.23 -0.95 -4.44
C ASP A 14 -8.75 -1.63 -3.17
N GLU A 15 -9.72 -1.94 -2.33
CA GLU A 15 -9.41 -2.53 -1.03
C GLU A 15 -8.83 -3.92 -1.16
N GLY A 16 -9.32 -4.69 -2.12
CA GLY A 16 -8.79 -6.04 -2.30
C GLY A 16 -7.31 -6.02 -2.58
N GLU A 17 -6.89 -5.12 -3.45
CA GLU A 17 -5.47 -5.00 -3.75
C GLU A 17 -4.70 -4.50 -2.55
N ALA A 18 -5.29 -3.58 -1.78
CA ALA A 18 -4.62 -3.10 -0.58
C ALA A 18 -4.40 -4.24 0.41
N GLU A 19 -5.38 -5.11 0.55
CA GLU A 19 -5.24 -6.24 1.45
C GLU A 19 -4.14 -7.19 1.01
N VAL A 20 -4.02 -7.41 -0.29
CA VAL A 20 -2.97 -8.27 -0.80
C VAL A 20 -1.60 -7.69 -0.50
N VAL A 21 -1.44 -6.40 -0.78
CA VAL A 21 -0.15 -5.75 -0.56
C VAL A 21 0.19 -5.74 0.93
N CYS A 22 -0.76 -5.36 1.77
CA CYS A 22 -0.49 -5.32 3.20
C CYS A 22 -0.28 -6.72 3.77
N GLY A 23 -0.98 -7.71 3.24
CA GLY A 23 -0.75 -9.07 3.66
C GLY A 23 0.67 -9.53 3.37
N LEU A 24 1.17 -9.16 2.19
CA LEU A 24 2.54 -9.48 1.84
C LEU A 24 3.52 -8.82 2.79
N LEU A 25 3.31 -7.55 3.08
CA LEU A 25 4.21 -6.81 3.96
C LEU A 25 4.17 -7.37 5.37
N ARG A 26 2.98 -7.66 5.88
CA ARG A 26 2.85 -8.20 7.23
C ARG A 26 3.50 -9.57 7.35
N GLY A 27 3.40 -10.34 6.29
CA GLY A 27 4.06 -11.64 6.28
C GLY A 27 5.56 -11.54 6.42
N SER A 28 6.12 -10.38 6.09
CA SER A 28 7.54 -10.13 6.24
C SER A 28 7.88 -9.31 7.48
N GLY A 29 6.89 -9.10 8.34
CA GLY A 29 7.14 -8.38 9.58
C GLY A 29 7.04 -6.88 9.45
N ILE A 30 6.50 -6.37 8.35
CA ILE A 30 6.39 -4.94 8.13
C ILE A 30 4.95 -4.52 8.41
N GLU A 31 4.79 -3.53 9.28
CA GLU A 31 3.48 -2.99 9.58
C GLU A 31 2.98 -2.20 8.39
N CYS A 32 1.68 -2.30 8.14
CA CYS A 32 1.09 -1.70 6.96
C CYS A 32 -0.28 -1.16 7.32
N ASP A 33 -0.61 -0.04 6.72
CA ASP A 33 -1.92 0.55 6.90
C ASP A 33 -2.33 1.18 5.58
N TRP A 34 -3.64 1.43 5.39
CA TRP A 34 -4.07 2.12 4.20
C TRP A 34 -5.27 2.97 4.51
N THR A 35 -5.50 3.96 3.66
CA THR A 35 -6.65 4.82 3.79
C THR A 35 -7.21 5.09 2.40
N ILE A 36 -8.48 5.46 2.35
CA ILE A 36 -9.10 5.80 1.10
C ILE A 36 -8.57 7.15 0.64
N THR A 37 -8.20 7.22 -0.63
CA THR A 37 -7.80 8.49 -1.20
C THR A 37 -8.64 8.77 -2.43
N THR A 38 -9.17 9.96 -2.50
CA THR A 38 -9.92 10.41 -3.66
C THR A 38 -9.15 11.43 -4.45
N GLN A 39 -8.00 11.75 -3.98
CA GLN A 39 -7.21 12.79 -4.60
C GLN A 39 -6.72 12.33 -5.95
N GLY A 40 -6.94 13.11 -6.95
CA GLY A 40 -6.55 12.75 -8.29
C GLY A 40 -7.51 11.79 -8.96
N LEU A 41 -8.49 11.31 -8.24
CA LEU A 41 -9.47 10.40 -8.80
C LEU A 41 -10.83 11.01 -8.88
N ALA A 42 -10.95 12.26 -8.56
CA ALA A 42 -12.23 12.93 -8.63
C ALA A 42 -12.80 12.78 -10.02
N GLY A 43 -13.98 12.28 -10.10
CA GLY A 43 -14.62 12.12 -11.37
C GLY A 43 -14.28 10.83 -12.10
N VAL A 44 -13.43 10.05 -11.53
CA VAL A 44 -13.06 8.79 -12.17
C VAL A 44 -13.83 7.68 -11.52
N GLY A 45 -14.94 7.39 -12.05
CA GLY A 45 -15.71 6.28 -11.62
C GLY A 45 -15.71 6.00 -10.14
N GLY A 46 -15.36 6.76 -9.38
CA GLY A 46 -15.22 6.76 -7.99
C GLY A 46 -15.79 5.71 -7.10
N SER A 47 -16.31 4.66 -7.62
CA SER A 47 -16.88 3.69 -6.73
C SER A 47 -15.77 2.95 -6.01
N GLY A 48 -15.76 3.05 -4.72
CA GLY A 48 -14.73 2.42 -3.93
C GLY A 48 -13.48 3.23 -3.75
N GLY A 49 -13.11 3.99 -4.73
CA GLY A 49 -11.92 4.82 -4.63
C GLY A 49 -10.63 4.03 -4.47
N ALA A 50 -9.55 4.70 -4.67
CA ALA A 50 -8.24 4.09 -4.50
C ALA A 50 -7.86 4.08 -3.03
N ARG A 51 -6.89 3.25 -2.71
CA ARG A 51 -6.34 3.17 -1.37
C ARG A 51 -4.88 3.54 -1.39
N GLU A 52 -4.48 4.37 -0.45
CA GLU A 52 -3.06 4.70 -0.32
C GLU A 52 -2.48 3.90 0.82
N ILE A 53 -1.37 3.24 0.53
CA ILE A 53 -0.76 2.31 1.49
C ILE A 53 0.41 3.00 2.16
N TYR A 54 0.47 2.87 3.48
CA TYR A 54 1.50 3.48 4.30
C TYR A 54 2.28 2.43 5.05
N VAL A 55 3.55 2.68 5.23
CA VAL A 55 4.41 1.86 6.08
C VAL A 55 5.21 2.80 6.96
N GLY A 56 5.85 2.27 7.98
CA GLY A 56 6.76 3.08 8.77
C GLY A 56 7.97 3.47 7.96
N ARG A 57 8.48 4.67 8.23
CA ARG A 57 9.62 5.17 7.45
C ARG A 57 10.79 4.20 7.51
N ALA A 58 11.01 3.58 8.65
CA ALA A 58 12.13 2.68 8.81
C ALA A 58 12.02 1.45 7.91
N ASP A 59 10.79 1.11 7.52
CA ASP A 59 10.55 -0.06 6.70
C ASP A 59 10.31 0.27 5.25
N LEU A 60 10.42 1.53 4.87
CA LEU A 60 10.03 1.94 3.53
C LEU A 60 10.86 1.23 2.46
N GLU A 61 12.16 1.18 2.66
CA GLU A 61 13.02 0.56 1.65
C GLU A 61 12.73 -0.92 1.53
N ALA A 62 12.58 -1.60 2.66
CA ALA A 62 12.27 -3.02 2.63
C ALA A 62 10.91 -3.27 1.98
N ALA A 63 9.96 -2.40 2.27
CA ALA A 63 8.63 -2.54 1.68
C ALA A 63 8.69 -2.34 0.17
N GLN A 64 9.44 -1.36 -0.27
CA GLN A 64 9.58 -1.12 -1.71
C GLN A 64 10.21 -2.30 -2.41
N ASN A 65 11.20 -2.90 -1.79
CA ASN A 65 11.84 -4.06 -2.38
C ASN A 65 10.90 -5.24 -2.47
N LEU A 66 10.07 -5.43 -1.46
CA LEU A 66 9.12 -6.52 -1.47
C LEU A 66 8.09 -6.37 -2.58
N VAL A 67 7.49 -5.19 -2.68
CA VAL A 67 6.47 -4.97 -3.70
C VAL A 67 7.07 -5.02 -5.08
N GLY A 68 8.27 -4.45 -5.23
CA GLY A 68 8.94 -4.48 -6.51
C GLY A 68 9.26 -5.89 -6.96
N ALA A 69 9.70 -6.72 -6.02
CA ALA A 69 10.02 -8.10 -6.35
C ALA A 69 8.75 -8.86 -6.76
N GLU A 70 7.64 -8.59 -6.09
CA GLU A 70 6.38 -9.23 -6.41
C GLU A 70 5.93 -8.88 -7.82
N GLU A 71 6.05 -7.60 -8.16
CA GLU A 71 5.65 -7.17 -9.49
C GLU A 71 6.52 -7.79 -10.57
N ARG A 72 7.80 -7.85 -10.32
CA ARG A 72 8.71 -8.44 -11.28
C ARG A 72 8.50 -9.93 -11.40
N GLY A 73 8.20 -10.58 -10.29
CA GLY A 73 7.97 -12.00 -10.30
C GLY A 73 6.75 -12.41 -11.07
N ALA A 74 5.85 -11.48 -11.28
CA ALA A 74 4.62 -11.77 -12.02
C ALA A 74 4.86 -11.94 -13.51
N ASP A 75 6.00 -11.62 -14.00
CA ASP A 75 6.30 -11.76 -15.42
C ASP A 75 6.41 -13.19 -15.88
#